data_58bca3c488783a318bbbc98dfb655daa
#
_entry.id   58bca3c488783a318bbbc98dfb655daa
#
_cell.length_a   1.000
_cell.length_b   1.000
_cell.length_c   1.000
_cell.angle_alpha   90.00
_cell.angle_beta   90.00
_cell.angle_gamma   90.00
#
_symmetry.space_group_name_H-M   'P 1'
#
loop_
_entity.id
_entity.type
_entity.pdbx_description
1 polymer ?
#
loop_
_entity_poly.entity_id
_entity_poly.type
_entity_poly.pdbx_seq_one_letter_code
_entity_poly.pdbx_strand_id
1 'polypeptide(L)'
;MDRFGAAAKVGFKAVEFMFPYEYSVAELQNVLADNDQKLVLFNMPAGNWTAGDRGIAVDPTRKAEFQAGVRKAVEYAKALGVPQVNCLVGKKLADVPMAEQRKTMIENLRYAAEALAQAGVKLLIEPLNFRDVPGFTLNTTAQVLEVLDEVGHANVFLQYDVYHAQRMEGELSGILRTSLPKIAHIQIADNPGRHQPGTGEINYRWLLAEFDAAGYTGYIGLEYIPSSDSLSSLSWMVEYGYNL
;
A
#
# COMPACT_ATOMS: atom_id res chain seq x y z
N MET A 1 -15.20 6.91 11.44
CA MET A 1 -16.14 6.04 10.69
C MET A 1 -16.87 6.80 9.58
N ASP A 2 -17.11 8.10 9.69
CA ASP A 2 -17.87 8.93 8.72
C ASP A 2 -17.31 8.94 7.29
N ARG A 3 -15.99 8.71 7.14
CA ARG A 3 -15.30 8.64 5.84
C ARG A 3 -15.86 7.55 4.90
N PHE A 4 -16.36 6.42 5.44
CA PHE A 4 -16.97 5.36 4.63
C PHE A 4 -18.27 5.84 3.97
N GLY A 5 -19.15 6.47 4.76
CA GLY A 5 -20.37 7.07 4.24
C GLY A 5 -20.10 8.22 3.26
N ALA A 6 -19.04 9.02 3.50
CA ALA A 6 -18.63 10.06 2.56
C ALA A 6 -18.18 9.48 1.22
N ALA A 7 -17.35 8.44 1.24
CA ALA A 7 -16.90 7.74 0.03
C ALA A 7 -18.06 7.07 -0.73
N ALA A 8 -18.99 6.43 0.00
CA ALA A 8 -20.16 5.81 -0.60
C ALA A 8 -21.09 6.83 -1.30
N LYS A 9 -21.27 8.01 -0.72
CA LYS A 9 -22.11 9.09 -1.30
C LYS A 9 -21.59 9.59 -2.64
N VAL A 10 -20.28 9.52 -2.88
CA VAL A 10 -19.67 9.88 -4.16
C VAL A 10 -19.40 8.67 -5.08
N GLY A 11 -19.98 7.51 -4.76
CA GLY A 11 -19.98 6.34 -5.64
C GLY A 11 -18.91 5.29 -5.39
N PHE A 12 -17.95 5.48 -4.48
CA PHE A 12 -16.91 4.48 -4.22
C PHE A 12 -17.44 3.21 -3.56
N LYS A 13 -17.26 2.09 -4.26
CA LYS A 13 -17.62 0.73 -3.81
C LYS A 13 -16.43 -0.02 -3.20
N ALA A 14 -15.22 0.46 -3.39
CA ALA A 14 -14.00 -0.07 -2.82
C ALA A 14 -13.30 1.04 -2.02
N VAL A 15 -12.78 0.66 -0.85
CA VAL A 15 -12.08 1.58 0.05
C VAL A 15 -10.81 0.91 0.57
N GLU A 16 -9.85 1.74 0.94
CA GLU A 16 -8.63 1.34 1.63
C GLU A 16 -8.28 2.35 2.72
N PHE A 17 -7.57 1.92 3.74
CA PHE A 17 -7.01 2.82 4.76
C PHE A 17 -5.88 2.15 5.52
N MET A 18 -4.97 2.94 6.05
CA MET A 18 -3.71 2.43 6.58
C MET A 18 -3.86 1.40 7.69
N PHE A 19 -4.60 1.70 8.75
CA PHE A 19 -4.63 0.84 9.96
C PHE A 19 -6.04 0.67 10.49
N PRO A 20 -6.60 -0.56 10.42
CA PRO A 20 -7.95 -0.86 10.93
C PRO A 20 -8.01 -1.09 12.45
N TYR A 21 -6.88 -1.22 13.12
CA TYR A 21 -6.72 -1.86 14.43
C TYR A 21 -7.24 -1.06 15.63
N GLU A 22 -7.65 0.18 15.43
CA GLU A 22 -8.33 1.01 16.43
C GLU A 22 -9.84 0.71 16.50
N TYR A 23 -10.37 -0.01 15.52
CA TYR A 23 -11.76 -0.42 15.43
C TYR A 23 -11.87 -1.94 15.60
N SER A 24 -12.94 -2.40 16.23
CA SER A 24 -13.25 -3.83 16.22
C SER A 24 -13.64 -4.31 14.82
N VAL A 25 -13.43 -5.61 14.57
CA VAL A 25 -13.85 -6.23 13.31
C VAL A 25 -15.35 -6.02 13.08
N ALA A 26 -16.19 -6.14 14.13
CA ALA A 26 -17.64 -5.98 14.01
C ALA A 26 -18.04 -4.55 13.59
N GLU A 27 -17.39 -3.53 14.14
CA GLU A 27 -17.64 -2.13 13.73
C GLU A 27 -17.30 -1.90 12.26
N LEU A 28 -16.17 -2.49 11.80
CA LEU A 28 -15.76 -2.39 10.40
C LEU A 28 -16.69 -3.17 9.48
N GLN A 29 -17.11 -4.37 9.85
CA GLN A 29 -18.08 -5.15 9.08
C GLN A 29 -19.40 -4.39 8.92
N ASN A 30 -19.91 -3.81 9.99
CA ASN A 30 -21.16 -3.05 9.96
C ASN A 30 -21.04 -1.83 9.04
N VAL A 31 -20.01 -1.00 9.19
CA VAL A 31 -19.88 0.21 8.37
C VAL A 31 -19.65 -0.11 6.90
N LEU A 32 -18.92 -1.17 6.57
CA LEU A 32 -18.74 -1.61 5.18
C LEU A 32 -20.05 -2.11 4.58
N ALA A 33 -20.82 -2.91 5.34
CA ALA A 33 -22.13 -3.41 4.93
C ALA A 33 -23.17 -2.29 4.74
N ASP A 34 -23.24 -1.36 5.71
CA ASP A 34 -24.16 -0.22 5.67
C ASP A 34 -23.93 0.70 4.46
N ASN A 35 -22.70 0.73 3.93
CA ASN A 35 -22.31 1.55 2.78
C ASN A 35 -22.13 0.75 1.48
N ASP A 36 -22.41 -0.55 1.47
CA ASP A 36 -22.20 -1.44 0.32
C ASP A 36 -20.77 -1.31 -0.26
N GLN A 37 -19.78 -1.36 0.64
CA GLN A 37 -18.37 -1.17 0.30
C GLN A 37 -17.53 -2.42 0.61
N LYS A 38 -16.46 -2.59 -0.16
CA LYS A 38 -15.41 -3.60 0.08
C LYS A 38 -14.14 -2.91 0.56
N LEU A 39 -13.56 -3.42 1.63
CA LEU A 39 -12.19 -3.05 2.01
C LEU A 39 -11.20 -3.85 1.16
N VAL A 40 -10.34 -3.18 0.40
CA VAL A 40 -9.47 -3.84 -0.58
C VAL A 40 -8.01 -3.88 -0.17
N LEU A 41 -7.60 -3.04 0.76
CA LEU A 41 -6.23 -2.97 1.27
C LEU A 41 -6.21 -2.33 2.66
N PHE A 42 -5.30 -2.80 3.50
CA PHE A 42 -4.81 -2.11 4.70
C PHE A 42 -3.35 -2.52 5.00
N ASN A 43 -2.68 -1.78 5.89
CA ASN A 43 -1.31 -2.10 6.29
C ASN A 43 -1.28 -3.03 7.51
N MET A 44 -0.32 -3.94 7.55
CA MET A 44 0.04 -4.66 8.77
C MET A 44 0.37 -3.68 9.92
N PRO A 45 0.28 -4.09 11.20
CA PRO A 45 0.78 -3.28 12.31
C PRO A 45 2.23 -2.84 12.06
N ALA A 46 2.46 -1.53 12.06
CA ALA A 46 3.73 -0.94 11.67
C ALA A 46 4.62 -0.52 12.86
N GLY A 47 4.37 -1.08 14.03
CA GLY A 47 5.03 -0.68 15.27
C GLY A 47 4.39 0.55 15.92
N ASN A 48 5.17 1.31 16.66
CA ASN A 48 4.70 2.54 17.30
C ASN A 48 4.78 3.72 16.31
N TRP A 49 3.69 3.97 15.59
CA TRP A 49 3.61 5.01 14.55
C TRP A 49 3.90 6.42 15.09
N THR A 50 3.42 6.73 16.29
CA THR A 50 3.62 8.04 16.94
C THR A 50 5.06 8.25 17.40
N ALA A 51 5.77 7.18 17.72
CA ALA A 51 7.20 7.22 18.01
C ALA A 51 8.07 7.25 16.74
N GLY A 52 7.46 7.18 15.56
CA GLY A 52 8.17 7.30 14.28
C GLY A 52 8.47 5.97 13.58
N ASP A 53 7.97 4.83 14.09
CA ASP A 53 8.03 3.58 13.35
C ASP A 53 7.29 3.69 12.01
N ARG A 54 7.81 3.00 11.00
CA ARG A 54 7.21 2.84 9.67
C ARG A 54 7.34 1.39 9.22
N GLY A 55 6.97 0.47 10.12
CA GLY A 55 7.22 -0.96 10.01
C GLY A 55 8.39 -1.41 10.86
N ILE A 56 8.43 -2.70 11.15
CA ILE A 56 9.40 -3.33 12.05
C ILE A 56 10.00 -4.63 11.47
N ALA A 57 9.77 -4.91 10.20
CA ALA A 57 10.25 -6.14 9.57
C ALA A 57 11.78 -6.26 9.54
N VAL A 58 12.49 -5.11 9.53
CA VAL A 58 13.96 -5.06 9.54
C VAL A 58 14.59 -5.26 10.90
N ASP A 59 13.81 -5.24 12.00
CA ASP A 59 14.33 -5.20 13.35
C ASP A 59 14.50 -6.62 13.96
N PRO A 60 15.75 -7.10 14.17
CA PRO A 60 15.98 -8.43 14.72
C PRO A 60 15.49 -8.60 16.15
N THR A 61 15.36 -7.51 16.91
CA THR A 61 14.92 -7.54 18.31
C THR A 61 13.40 -7.61 18.45
N ARG A 62 12.65 -7.31 17.37
CA ARG A 62 11.18 -7.22 17.38
C ARG A 62 10.50 -8.32 16.57
N LYS A 63 11.18 -9.44 16.29
CA LYS A 63 10.60 -10.56 15.51
C LYS A 63 9.29 -11.10 16.10
N ALA A 64 9.21 -11.25 17.42
CA ALA A 64 7.99 -11.74 18.08
C ALA A 64 6.82 -10.75 17.94
N GLU A 65 7.08 -9.45 18.02
CA GLU A 65 6.09 -8.39 17.78
C GLU A 65 5.62 -8.40 16.33
N PHE A 66 6.55 -8.51 15.37
CA PHE A 66 6.21 -8.63 13.95
C PHE A 66 5.29 -9.83 13.69
N GLN A 67 5.62 -11.01 14.22
CA GLN A 67 4.80 -12.21 14.07
C GLN A 67 3.41 -12.07 14.71
N ALA A 68 3.31 -11.38 15.86
CA ALA A 68 2.01 -11.05 16.46
C ALA A 68 1.20 -10.11 15.56
N GLY A 69 1.86 -9.13 14.94
CA GLY A 69 1.28 -8.23 13.94
C GLY A 69 0.75 -8.98 12.71
N VAL A 70 1.50 -9.97 12.21
CA VAL A 70 1.04 -10.84 11.09
C VAL A 70 -0.24 -11.57 11.47
N ARG A 71 -0.28 -12.22 12.65
CA ARG A 71 -1.50 -12.92 13.10
C ARG A 71 -2.70 -12.00 13.20
N LYS A 72 -2.50 -10.78 13.73
CA LYS A 72 -3.56 -9.77 13.82
C LYS A 72 -4.03 -9.33 12.43
N ALA A 73 -3.12 -9.12 11.48
CA ALA A 73 -3.46 -8.77 10.11
C ALA A 73 -4.27 -9.89 9.42
N VAL A 74 -3.86 -11.14 9.60
CA VAL A 74 -4.60 -12.32 9.08
C VAL A 74 -6.03 -12.39 9.66
N GLU A 75 -6.19 -12.15 10.96
CA GLU A 75 -7.51 -12.12 11.62
C GLU A 75 -8.43 -11.08 10.96
N TYR A 76 -7.95 -9.83 10.85
CA TYR A 76 -8.73 -8.74 10.26
C TYR A 76 -9.00 -8.97 8.77
N ALA A 77 -8.00 -9.41 8.01
CA ALA A 77 -8.16 -9.65 6.57
C ALA A 77 -9.21 -10.73 6.29
N LYS A 78 -9.16 -11.85 7.03
CA LYS A 78 -10.16 -12.93 6.88
C LYS A 78 -11.57 -12.46 7.26
N ALA A 79 -11.68 -11.79 8.39
CA ALA A 79 -12.99 -11.37 8.91
C ALA A 79 -13.65 -10.29 8.04
N LEU A 80 -12.85 -9.42 7.39
CA LEU A 80 -13.32 -8.33 6.54
C LEU A 80 -13.32 -8.70 5.05
N GLY A 81 -12.87 -9.90 4.67
CA GLY A 81 -12.79 -10.33 3.27
C GLY A 81 -11.79 -9.54 2.42
N VAL A 82 -10.70 -9.04 3.04
CA VAL A 82 -9.71 -8.21 2.36
C VAL A 82 -8.75 -9.09 1.56
N PRO A 83 -8.54 -8.81 0.25
CA PRO A 83 -7.75 -9.68 -0.61
C PRO A 83 -6.24 -9.53 -0.44
N GLN A 84 -5.78 -8.43 0.16
CA GLN A 84 -4.35 -8.10 0.23
C GLN A 84 -4.03 -7.16 1.39
N VAL A 85 -2.80 -7.28 1.92
CA VAL A 85 -2.31 -6.49 3.05
C VAL A 85 -0.90 -6.01 2.74
N ASN A 86 -0.61 -4.71 2.94
CA ASN A 86 0.72 -4.16 2.75
C ASN A 86 1.56 -4.26 4.03
N CYS A 87 2.83 -4.60 3.88
CA CYS A 87 3.84 -4.61 4.94
C CYS A 87 4.83 -3.46 4.74
N LEU A 88 4.70 -2.41 5.53
CA LEU A 88 5.76 -1.43 5.67
C LEU A 88 6.97 -2.10 6.35
N VAL A 89 8.11 -2.17 5.66
CA VAL A 89 9.24 -2.97 6.15
C VAL A 89 10.02 -2.32 7.28
N GLY A 90 10.02 -0.99 7.35
CA GLY A 90 10.68 -0.24 8.42
C GLY A 90 11.82 0.64 7.95
N LYS A 91 12.31 1.45 8.90
CA LYS A 91 13.48 2.31 8.72
C LYS A 91 14.78 1.56 9.07
N LYS A 92 15.86 1.98 8.44
CA LYS A 92 17.23 1.50 8.77
C LYS A 92 17.57 1.80 10.23
N LEU A 93 18.11 0.81 10.91
CA LEU A 93 18.55 0.90 12.30
C LEU A 93 20.03 1.22 12.32
N ALA A 94 20.42 2.28 13.06
CA ALA A 94 21.80 2.75 13.09
C ALA A 94 22.77 1.72 13.72
N ASP A 95 22.32 1.02 14.75
CA ASP A 95 23.14 0.14 15.57
C ASP A 95 23.09 -1.34 15.15
N VAL A 96 22.44 -1.65 14.02
CA VAL A 96 22.33 -3.01 13.50
C VAL A 96 22.96 -3.09 12.11
N PRO A 97 23.87 -4.04 11.84
CA PRO A 97 24.46 -4.20 10.52
C PRO A 97 23.43 -4.39 9.42
N MET A 98 23.62 -3.73 8.27
CA MET A 98 22.67 -3.79 7.14
C MET A 98 22.39 -5.22 6.68
N ALA A 99 23.41 -6.08 6.68
CA ALA A 99 23.23 -7.50 6.30
C ALA A 99 22.30 -8.24 7.27
N GLU A 100 22.37 -7.92 8.56
CA GLU A 100 21.48 -8.51 9.57
C GLU A 100 20.06 -7.99 9.43
N GLN A 101 19.88 -6.67 9.21
CA GLN A 101 18.58 -6.09 8.93
C GLN A 101 17.92 -6.73 7.70
N ARG A 102 18.69 -6.88 6.58
CA ARG A 102 18.20 -7.53 5.36
C ARG A 102 17.79 -8.98 5.61
N LYS A 103 18.66 -9.76 6.28
CA LYS A 103 18.36 -11.15 6.65
C LYS A 103 17.07 -11.24 7.47
N THR A 104 16.94 -10.39 8.48
CA THR A 104 15.77 -10.35 9.36
C THR A 104 14.50 -10.00 8.57
N MET A 105 14.58 -9.00 7.69
CA MET A 105 13.48 -8.61 6.83
C MET A 105 13.01 -9.77 5.95
N ILE A 106 13.92 -10.47 5.28
CA ILE A 106 13.58 -11.61 4.42
C ILE A 106 12.93 -12.76 5.21
N GLU A 107 13.46 -13.09 6.39
CA GLU A 107 12.88 -14.11 7.27
C GLU A 107 11.46 -13.72 7.73
N ASN A 108 11.26 -12.48 8.13
CA ASN A 108 9.97 -11.94 8.55
C ASN A 108 8.96 -11.92 7.40
N LEU A 109 9.36 -11.49 6.21
CA LEU A 109 8.49 -11.46 5.04
C LEU A 109 8.11 -12.87 4.57
N ARG A 110 9.01 -13.87 4.65
CA ARG A 110 8.65 -15.28 4.39
C ARG A 110 7.59 -15.78 5.36
N TYR A 111 7.75 -15.48 6.65
CA TYR A 111 6.75 -15.83 7.66
C TYR A 111 5.39 -15.20 7.36
N ALA A 112 5.39 -13.90 7.03
CA ALA A 112 4.16 -13.17 6.70
C ALA A 112 3.50 -13.71 5.41
N ALA A 113 4.30 -13.97 4.37
CA ALA A 113 3.83 -14.49 3.09
C ALA A 113 3.12 -15.84 3.26
N GLU A 114 3.73 -16.77 4.01
CA GLU A 114 3.15 -18.09 4.29
C GLU A 114 1.84 -17.96 5.09
N ALA A 115 1.83 -17.18 6.17
CA ALA A 115 0.65 -17.00 7.01
C ALA A 115 -0.54 -16.36 6.27
N LEU A 116 -0.25 -15.35 5.43
CA LEU A 116 -1.26 -14.70 4.61
C LEU A 116 -1.73 -15.59 3.45
N ALA A 117 -0.83 -16.37 2.84
CA ALA A 117 -1.19 -17.34 1.79
C ALA A 117 -2.19 -18.39 2.29
N GLN A 118 -1.97 -18.94 3.50
CA GLN A 118 -2.90 -19.87 4.16
C GLN A 118 -4.28 -19.25 4.41
N ALA A 119 -4.36 -17.92 4.49
CA ALA A 119 -5.60 -17.17 4.62
C ALA A 119 -6.22 -16.75 3.28
N GLY A 120 -5.56 -17.03 2.15
CA GLY A 120 -5.98 -16.57 0.83
C GLY A 120 -5.76 -15.07 0.60
N VAL A 121 -4.86 -14.43 1.36
CA VAL A 121 -4.57 -12.99 1.34
C VAL A 121 -3.18 -12.74 0.77
N LYS A 122 -3.04 -11.81 -0.17
CA LYS A 122 -1.73 -11.42 -0.72
C LYS A 122 -0.95 -10.56 0.27
N LEU A 123 0.37 -10.77 0.33
CA LEU A 123 1.31 -9.85 0.98
C LEU A 123 1.83 -8.86 -0.04
N LEU A 124 1.73 -7.57 0.25
CA LEU A 124 2.32 -6.51 -0.57
C LEU A 124 3.51 -5.87 0.14
N ILE A 125 4.46 -5.40 -0.66
CA ILE A 125 5.60 -4.60 -0.21
C ILE A 125 5.62 -3.32 -1.04
N GLU A 126 5.81 -2.19 -0.38
CA GLU A 126 5.79 -0.87 -0.97
C GLU A 126 7.14 -0.16 -0.79
N PRO A 127 7.74 0.41 -1.85
CA PRO A 127 8.87 1.33 -1.72
C PRO A 127 8.37 2.73 -1.35
N LEU A 128 8.92 3.33 -0.29
CA LEU A 128 8.57 4.69 0.09
C LEU A 128 9.71 5.67 -0.24
N ASN A 129 9.37 6.85 -0.76
CA ASN A 129 10.37 7.86 -1.06
C ASN A 129 11.08 8.38 0.21
N PHE A 130 12.39 8.56 0.14
CA PHE A 130 13.19 8.99 1.29
C PHE A 130 12.96 10.45 1.70
N ARG A 131 12.33 11.25 0.83
CA ARG A 131 12.06 12.68 1.12
C ARG A 131 10.95 12.83 2.15
N ASP A 132 9.90 11.98 2.06
CA ASP A 132 8.78 11.97 3.01
C ASP A 132 9.04 11.05 4.20
N VAL A 133 9.78 9.95 3.97
CA VAL A 133 10.11 8.96 5.01
C VAL A 133 11.64 8.76 5.05
N PRO A 134 12.38 9.71 5.63
CA PRO A 134 13.84 9.57 5.76
C PRO A 134 14.22 8.29 6.49
N GLY A 135 15.21 7.59 5.94
CA GLY A 135 15.72 6.34 6.51
C GLY A 135 14.91 5.10 6.19
N PHE A 136 13.79 5.18 5.44
CA PHE A 136 13.07 3.98 5.02
C PHE A 136 13.97 3.04 4.21
N THR A 137 13.79 1.74 4.40
CA THR A 137 14.76 0.74 3.91
C THR A 137 14.67 0.53 2.41
N LEU A 138 13.46 0.50 1.84
CA LEU A 138 13.21 0.24 0.42
C LEU A 138 12.63 1.50 -0.23
N ASN A 139 13.37 2.10 -1.16
CA ASN A 139 12.98 3.39 -1.75
C ASN A 139 12.68 3.31 -3.24
N THR A 140 12.96 2.19 -3.89
CA THR A 140 12.73 2.01 -5.32
C THR A 140 12.04 0.70 -5.63
N THR A 141 11.34 0.66 -6.76
CA THR A 141 10.71 -0.56 -7.29
C THR A 141 11.74 -1.68 -7.46
N ALA A 142 12.92 -1.38 -8.00
CA ALA A 142 13.98 -2.37 -8.18
C ALA A 142 14.38 -3.04 -6.87
N GLN A 143 14.54 -2.27 -5.78
CA GLN A 143 14.86 -2.82 -4.46
C GLN A 143 13.76 -3.75 -3.92
N VAL A 144 12.49 -3.41 -4.18
CA VAL A 144 11.38 -4.30 -3.79
C VAL A 144 11.40 -5.57 -4.61
N LEU A 145 11.58 -5.50 -5.92
CA LEU A 145 11.65 -6.70 -6.78
C LEU A 145 12.79 -7.66 -6.35
N GLU A 146 13.96 -7.14 -6.01
CA GLU A 146 15.06 -7.93 -5.42
C GLU A 146 14.63 -8.63 -4.11
N VAL A 147 13.90 -7.93 -3.25
CA VAL A 147 13.37 -8.50 -2.00
C VAL A 147 12.33 -9.57 -2.29
N LEU A 148 11.42 -9.37 -3.26
CA LEU A 148 10.45 -10.40 -3.65
C LEU A 148 11.14 -11.68 -4.12
N ASP A 149 12.20 -11.54 -4.93
CA ASP A 149 12.98 -12.67 -5.42
C ASP A 149 13.74 -13.40 -4.29
N GLU A 150 14.33 -12.65 -3.35
CA GLU A 150 15.00 -13.26 -2.16
C GLU A 150 14.02 -13.91 -1.21
N VAL A 151 12.83 -13.33 -1.00
CA VAL A 151 11.76 -13.98 -0.22
C VAL A 151 11.39 -15.31 -0.87
N GLY A 152 11.33 -15.36 -2.19
CA GLY A 152 11.12 -16.60 -2.96
C GLY A 152 9.76 -17.25 -2.70
N HIS A 153 8.73 -16.48 -2.36
CA HIS A 153 7.39 -16.97 -2.07
C HIS A 153 6.40 -16.43 -3.09
N ALA A 154 5.53 -17.29 -3.65
CA ALA A 154 4.60 -16.90 -4.71
C ALA A 154 3.53 -15.89 -4.27
N ASN A 155 3.31 -15.75 -2.95
CA ASN A 155 2.29 -14.84 -2.38
C ASN A 155 2.83 -13.47 -1.95
N VAL A 156 3.95 -13.01 -2.54
CA VAL A 156 4.52 -11.68 -2.25
C VAL A 156 4.51 -10.84 -3.51
N PHE A 157 3.99 -9.63 -3.42
CA PHE A 157 3.76 -8.74 -4.56
C PHE A 157 4.22 -7.31 -4.26
N LEU A 158 4.34 -6.52 -5.31
CA LEU A 158 4.62 -5.09 -5.26
C LEU A 158 3.31 -4.30 -5.10
N GLN A 159 3.28 -3.37 -4.15
CA GLN A 159 2.39 -2.21 -4.15
C GLN A 159 3.10 -1.08 -4.87
N TYR A 160 2.58 -0.66 -6.01
CA TYR A 160 3.18 0.38 -6.85
C TYR A 160 2.48 1.72 -6.60
N ASP A 161 3.02 2.53 -5.69
CA ASP A 161 2.58 3.92 -5.52
C ASP A 161 3.32 4.81 -6.52
N VAL A 162 2.56 5.37 -7.46
CA VAL A 162 3.07 6.25 -8.53
C VAL A 162 3.75 7.50 -7.99
N TYR A 163 3.23 8.07 -6.90
CA TYR A 163 3.83 9.23 -6.26
C TYR A 163 5.23 8.93 -5.69
N HIS A 164 5.36 7.80 -5.00
CA HIS A 164 6.66 7.39 -4.49
C HIS A 164 7.63 7.06 -5.63
N ALA A 165 7.18 6.36 -6.67
CA ALA A 165 7.98 6.04 -7.84
C ALA A 165 8.42 7.30 -8.60
N GLN A 166 7.55 8.30 -8.81
CA GLN A 166 7.90 9.56 -9.44
C GLN A 166 9.03 10.28 -8.68
N ARG A 167 8.94 10.32 -7.37
CA ARG A 167 9.92 11.02 -6.53
C ARG A 167 11.30 10.37 -6.48
N MET A 168 11.37 9.08 -6.79
CA MET A 168 12.59 8.28 -6.65
C MET A 168 13.19 7.83 -7.97
N GLU A 169 12.36 7.53 -8.97
CA GLU A 169 12.79 6.77 -10.14
C GLU A 169 12.43 7.46 -11.46
N GLY A 170 11.21 7.98 -11.60
CA GLY A 170 10.67 8.36 -12.91
C GLY A 170 10.33 7.12 -13.75
N GLU A 171 10.35 7.24 -15.10
CA GLU A 171 10.07 6.12 -16.04
C GLU A 171 8.83 5.30 -15.70
N LEU A 172 7.78 5.95 -15.15
CA LEU A 172 6.63 5.33 -14.51
C LEU A 172 5.97 4.23 -15.35
N SER A 173 5.74 4.49 -16.63
CA SER A 173 5.11 3.51 -17.53
C SER A 173 6.05 2.36 -17.92
N GLY A 174 7.34 2.62 -18.04
CA GLY A 174 8.35 1.59 -18.31
C GLY A 174 8.45 0.61 -17.15
N ILE A 175 8.53 1.14 -15.92
CA ILE A 175 8.54 0.34 -14.69
C ILE A 175 7.24 -0.45 -14.56
N LEU A 176 6.08 0.18 -14.78
CA LEU A 176 4.79 -0.50 -14.74
C LEU A 176 4.79 -1.73 -15.66
N ARG A 177 5.10 -1.53 -16.95
CA ARG A 177 5.05 -2.61 -17.95
C ARG A 177 5.97 -3.79 -17.61
N THR A 178 7.17 -3.51 -17.13
CA THR A 178 8.15 -4.56 -16.79
C THR A 178 7.81 -5.26 -15.48
N SER A 179 7.17 -4.57 -14.54
CA SER A 179 6.87 -5.09 -13.21
C SER A 179 5.43 -5.58 -13.05
N LEU A 180 4.57 -5.41 -14.06
CA LEU A 180 3.14 -5.70 -13.98
C LEU A 180 2.80 -7.10 -13.43
N PRO A 181 3.52 -8.19 -13.79
CA PRO A 181 3.24 -9.50 -13.21
C PRO A 181 3.46 -9.60 -11.70
N LYS A 182 4.19 -8.66 -11.12
CA LYS A 182 4.47 -8.57 -9.68
C LYS A 182 3.62 -7.52 -8.96
N ILE A 183 2.95 -6.62 -9.69
CA ILE A 183 2.09 -5.58 -9.10
C ILE A 183 0.73 -6.17 -8.75
N ALA A 184 0.33 -6.05 -7.49
CA ALA A 184 -1.00 -6.45 -7.05
C ALA A 184 -1.90 -5.26 -6.68
N HIS A 185 -1.32 -4.09 -6.44
CA HIS A 185 -2.04 -2.86 -6.14
C HIS A 185 -1.30 -1.63 -6.66
N ILE A 186 -2.05 -0.65 -7.14
CA ILE A 186 -1.52 0.65 -7.57
C ILE A 186 -2.12 1.74 -6.69
N GLN A 187 -1.30 2.73 -6.32
CA GLN A 187 -1.78 3.96 -5.67
C GLN A 187 -1.34 5.18 -6.45
N ILE A 188 -2.13 6.26 -6.38
CA ILE A 188 -1.87 7.50 -7.10
C ILE A 188 -2.02 8.73 -6.22
N ALA A 189 -1.07 9.65 -6.39
CA ALA A 189 -1.10 11.04 -5.98
C ALA A 189 -0.16 11.85 -6.87
N ASP A 190 -0.44 13.14 -7.08
CA ASP A 190 0.39 13.98 -7.94
C ASP A 190 1.61 14.55 -7.19
N ASN A 191 2.67 14.83 -7.92
CA ASN A 191 3.91 15.42 -7.41
C ASN A 191 4.15 16.79 -8.09
N PRO A 192 4.57 17.82 -7.33
CA PRO A 192 4.77 17.87 -5.88
C PRO A 192 3.47 18.03 -5.08
N GLY A 193 3.53 17.83 -3.78
CA GLY A 193 2.44 18.14 -2.84
C GLY A 193 1.59 16.95 -2.43
N ARG A 194 1.70 15.81 -3.14
CA ARG A 194 0.88 14.62 -2.89
C ARG A 194 -0.63 14.89 -2.96
N HIS A 195 -1.02 15.79 -3.90
CA HIS A 195 -2.42 16.15 -4.13
C HIS A 195 -3.07 15.27 -5.19
N GLN A 196 -4.31 15.60 -5.58
CA GLN A 196 -5.07 14.86 -6.59
C GLN A 196 -4.42 14.97 -7.99
N PRO A 197 -4.67 13.97 -8.88
CA PRO A 197 -4.25 14.03 -10.28
C PRO A 197 -4.58 15.35 -10.99
N GLY A 198 -3.62 15.86 -11.77
CA GLY A 198 -3.77 17.12 -12.51
C GLY A 198 -3.33 18.37 -11.74
N THR A 199 -2.79 18.22 -10.53
CA THR A 199 -2.28 19.36 -9.74
C THR A 199 -0.76 19.48 -9.79
N GLY A 200 -0.07 18.56 -10.43
CA GLY A 200 1.39 18.49 -10.46
C GLY A 200 1.96 18.12 -11.84
N GLU A 201 3.08 17.42 -11.80
CA GLU A 201 3.90 17.14 -13.00
C GLU A 201 3.59 15.79 -13.66
N ILE A 202 2.76 14.93 -13.05
CA ILE A 202 2.47 13.59 -13.56
C ILE A 202 1.33 13.67 -14.58
N ASN A 203 1.56 13.20 -15.79
CA ASN A 203 0.50 13.13 -16.81
C ASN A 203 -0.44 11.94 -16.55
N TYR A 204 -1.30 12.07 -15.54
CA TYR A 204 -2.21 11.00 -15.15
C TYR A 204 -3.23 10.60 -16.21
N ARG A 205 -3.68 11.54 -17.08
CA ARG A 205 -4.59 11.19 -18.17
C ARG A 205 -3.97 10.15 -19.09
N TRP A 206 -2.68 10.29 -19.38
CA TRP A 206 -1.93 9.34 -20.19
C TRP A 206 -1.59 8.08 -19.40
N LEU A 207 -1.11 8.22 -18.16
CA LEU A 207 -0.64 7.10 -17.35
C LEU A 207 -1.77 6.12 -16.97
N LEU A 208 -2.98 6.60 -16.70
CA LEU A 208 -4.14 5.74 -16.43
C LEU A 208 -4.51 4.92 -17.67
N ALA A 209 -4.47 5.53 -18.88
CA ALA A 209 -4.66 4.78 -20.11
C ALA A 209 -3.56 3.72 -20.35
N GLU A 210 -2.33 3.98 -19.89
CA GLU A 210 -1.25 2.99 -19.92
C GLU A 210 -1.48 1.81 -18.97
N PHE A 211 -2.11 2.03 -17.81
CA PHE A 211 -2.49 0.94 -16.91
C PHE A 211 -3.49 0.01 -17.58
N ASP A 212 -4.51 0.57 -18.23
CA ASP A 212 -5.51 -0.20 -18.99
C ASP A 212 -4.87 -0.94 -20.16
N ALA A 213 -4.03 -0.25 -20.96
CA ALA A 213 -3.34 -0.85 -22.09
C ALA A 213 -2.37 -1.97 -21.71
N ALA A 214 -1.75 -1.87 -20.53
CA ALA A 214 -0.90 -2.92 -19.97
C ALA A 214 -1.71 -4.13 -19.45
N GLY A 215 -3.03 -4.00 -19.31
CA GLY A 215 -3.91 -5.06 -18.82
C GLY A 215 -4.00 -5.15 -17.28
N TYR A 216 -3.73 -4.05 -16.57
CA TYR A 216 -3.96 -4.02 -15.13
C TYR A 216 -5.46 -4.08 -14.82
N THR A 217 -5.86 -5.01 -13.96
CA THR A 217 -7.26 -5.27 -13.62
C THR A 217 -7.56 -5.09 -12.12
N GLY A 218 -6.58 -4.63 -11.36
CA GLY A 218 -6.71 -4.38 -9.93
C GLY A 218 -7.34 -3.01 -9.61
N TYR A 219 -7.38 -2.69 -8.34
CA TYR A 219 -7.82 -1.38 -7.87
C TYR A 219 -6.68 -0.36 -7.96
N ILE A 220 -7.04 0.91 -8.20
CA ILE A 220 -6.15 2.06 -8.12
C ILE A 220 -6.60 2.89 -6.92
N GLY A 221 -5.81 2.89 -5.86
CA GLY A 221 -6.06 3.63 -4.62
C GLY A 221 -5.78 5.13 -4.80
N LEU A 222 -6.70 5.96 -4.33
CA LEU A 222 -6.54 7.42 -4.32
C LEU A 222 -5.88 7.84 -3.01
N GLU A 223 -4.56 7.73 -2.90
CA GLU A 223 -3.82 8.03 -1.68
C GLU A 223 -3.19 9.43 -1.73
N TYR A 224 -4.02 10.44 -1.87
CA TYR A 224 -3.58 11.82 -1.92
C TYR A 224 -4.17 12.69 -0.81
N ILE A 225 -3.54 13.82 -0.57
CA ILE A 225 -4.02 14.88 0.31
C ILE A 225 -4.75 15.91 -0.56
N PRO A 226 -6.09 16.05 -0.46
CA PRO A 226 -6.81 17.03 -1.24
C PRO A 226 -6.21 18.42 -1.12
N SER A 227 -5.99 19.12 -2.24
CA SER A 227 -5.51 20.51 -2.22
C SER A 227 -6.56 21.52 -1.71
N SER A 228 -7.82 21.06 -1.65
CA SER A 228 -8.98 21.78 -1.11
C SER A 228 -9.78 20.81 -0.24
N ASP A 229 -11.09 20.71 -0.43
CA ASP A 229 -11.91 19.70 0.21
C ASP A 229 -11.91 18.38 -0.59
N SER A 230 -12.25 17.28 0.08
CA SER A 230 -12.23 15.95 -0.52
C SER A 230 -13.16 15.80 -1.72
N LEU A 231 -14.33 16.46 -1.71
CA LEU A 231 -15.31 16.30 -2.78
C LEU A 231 -14.85 17.04 -4.05
N SER A 232 -14.43 18.30 -3.92
CA SER A 232 -13.89 19.08 -5.03
C SER A 232 -12.65 18.46 -5.63
N SER A 233 -11.84 17.77 -4.82
CA SER A 233 -10.62 17.09 -5.29
C SER A 233 -10.87 15.91 -6.22
N LEU A 234 -12.11 15.45 -6.38
CA LEU A 234 -12.50 14.36 -7.28
C LEU A 234 -12.88 14.83 -8.69
N SER A 235 -12.92 16.14 -8.96
CA SER A 235 -13.33 16.69 -10.27
C SER A 235 -12.51 16.15 -11.45
N TRP A 236 -11.23 15.84 -11.24
CA TRP A 236 -10.37 15.24 -12.26
C TRP A 236 -10.91 13.91 -12.80
N MET A 237 -11.63 13.14 -11.99
CA MET A 237 -12.21 11.87 -12.45
C MET A 237 -13.21 12.11 -13.58
N VAL A 238 -14.11 13.08 -13.42
CA VAL A 238 -15.08 13.46 -14.46
C VAL A 238 -14.35 14.05 -15.68
N GLU A 239 -13.35 14.89 -15.48
CA GLU A 239 -12.55 15.49 -16.55
C GLU A 239 -11.79 14.43 -17.38
N TYR A 240 -11.42 13.31 -16.76
CA TYR A 240 -10.73 12.19 -17.41
C TYR A 240 -11.70 11.11 -17.94
N GLY A 241 -13.01 11.30 -17.74
CA GLY A 241 -14.05 10.41 -18.28
C GLY A 241 -14.47 9.27 -17.36
N TYR A 242 -14.07 9.32 -16.08
CA TYR A 242 -14.57 8.36 -15.07
C TYR A 242 -15.91 8.82 -14.51
N ASN A 243 -16.82 7.87 -14.30
CA ASN A 243 -18.07 8.11 -13.61
C ASN A 243 -17.88 7.93 -12.09
N LEU A 244 -18.43 8.84 -11.31
CA LEU A 244 -18.54 8.76 -9.85
C LEU A 244 -19.93 8.26 -9.47
#